data_1b67909db4ca7e658670b27b043fc16f
#
_entry.id   1b67909db4ca7e658670b27b043fc16f
#
_cell.length_a   1.000
_cell.length_b   1.000
_cell.length_c   1.000
_cell.angle_alpha   90.00
_cell.angle_beta   90.00
_cell.angle_gamma   90.00
#
_symmetry.space_group_name_H-M   'P 1'
#
loop_
_entity.id
_entity.type
_entity.pdbx_description
1 polymer ?
#
loop_
_entity_poly.entity_id
_entity_poly.type
_entity_poly.pdbx_seq_one_letter_code
_entity_poly.pdbx_strand_id
1 'polypeptide(L)'
;MDKKGAILEHIILLRGVTPNGQNAIPKMSYLVDILTEAGFQYVRTYIQSGNIILESDLAIEEIREQVHTLIKEKIGADLKLVIKNKSDFTKIVQENPFGEHYLYDRIHIILFQNAIQSLPLEKLNIDYGEEEICIGNHCLYLYLPRTAKRKKLNTNYLEKLFGVDLTMRKLNVVEKLLTK
;
A
#
# COMPACT_ATOMS: atom_id res chain seq x y z
N MET A 1 -30.63 -5.11 13.46
CA MET A 1 -29.53 -5.27 14.43
C MET A 1 -28.25 -5.25 13.64
N ASP A 2 -27.64 -4.07 13.56
CA ASP A 2 -26.34 -3.92 12.92
C ASP A 2 -25.30 -4.69 13.76
N LYS A 3 -24.77 -5.76 13.19
CA LYS A 3 -23.60 -6.42 13.75
C LYS A 3 -22.42 -5.47 13.57
N LYS A 4 -22.20 -4.59 14.56
CA LYS A 4 -20.93 -3.89 14.65
C LYS A 4 -19.83 -4.95 14.65
N GLY A 5 -18.94 -4.90 13.66
CA GLY A 5 -17.79 -5.78 13.58
C GLY A 5 -16.82 -5.49 14.75
N ALA A 6 -15.83 -6.34 14.92
CA ALA A 6 -14.73 -6.06 15.83
C ALA A 6 -13.96 -4.81 15.31
N ILE A 7 -13.57 -3.92 16.23
CA ILE A 7 -12.69 -2.79 15.88
C ILE A 7 -11.31 -3.35 15.51
N LEU A 8 -10.87 -3.09 14.30
CA LEU A 8 -9.59 -3.54 13.77
C LEU A 8 -8.74 -2.35 13.36
N GLU A 9 -7.43 -2.52 13.49
CA GLU A 9 -6.47 -1.57 12.95
C GLU A 9 -6.25 -1.83 11.46
N HIS A 10 -6.47 -0.81 10.64
CA HIS A 10 -6.33 -0.83 9.19
C HIS A 10 -5.16 0.05 8.77
N ILE A 11 -4.44 -0.41 7.77
CA ILE A 11 -3.37 0.33 7.12
C ILE A 11 -3.82 0.66 5.71
N ILE A 12 -3.84 1.95 5.39
CA ILE A 12 -4.28 2.49 4.11
C ILE A 12 -3.07 3.07 3.40
N LEU A 13 -2.83 2.60 2.19
CA LEU A 13 -1.76 3.09 1.33
C LEU A 13 -2.36 3.86 0.17
N LEU A 14 -2.02 5.14 0.06
CA LEU A 14 -2.46 5.98 -1.03
C LEU A 14 -1.57 5.77 -2.26
N ARG A 15 -2.18 5.72 -3.44
CA ARG A 15 -1.51 5.64 -4.73
C ARG A 15 -1.79 6.91 -5.53
N GLY A 16 -0.72 7.51 -6.06
CA GLY A 16 -0.84 8.67 -6.92
C GLY A 16 -0.64 10.02 -6.21
N VAL A 17 -0.19 10.02 -4.96
CA VAL A 17 0.21 11.27 -4.26
C VAL A 17 1.39 11.90 -4.98
N THR A 18 1.26 13.18 -5.30
CA THR A 18 2.30 13.97 -5.97
C THR A 18 2.78 15.11 -5.06
N PRO A 19 4.04 15.57 -5.22
CA PRO A 19 4.54 16.70 -4.43
C PRO A 19 3.75 18.00 -4.66
N ASN A 20 3.25 18.19 -5.86
CA ASN A 20 2.53 19.39 -6.29
C ASN A 20 1.34 19.01 -7.18
N GLY A 21 0.42 19.97 -7.38
CA GLY A 21 -0.74 19.81 -8.26
C GLY A 21 -1.95 19.19 -7.57
N GLN A 22 -2.90 18.70 -8.35
CA GLN A 22 -4.22 18.28 -7.88
C GLN A 22 -4.14 17.11 -6.88
N ASN A 23 -3.20 16.20 -7.06
CA ASN A 23 -3.04 15.02 -6.20
C ASN A 23 -2.02 15.23 -5.07
N ALA A 24 -1.64 16.46 -4.79
CA ALA A 24 -0.82 16.80 -3.65
C ALA A 24 -1.65 16.83 -2.36
N ILE A 25 -1.07 16.33 -1.28
CA ILE A 25 -1.62 16.44 0.06
C ILE A 25 -0.85 17.58 0.76
N PRO A 26 -1.51 18.69 1.10
CA PRO A 26 -0.82 19.86 1.66
C PRO A 26 -0.06 19.56 2.95
N LYS A 27 -0.71 18.83 3.87
CA LYS A 27 -0.14 18.37 5.14
C LYS A 27 -0.77 17.05 5.53
N MET A 28 0.05 16.11 5.98
CA MET A 28 -0.44 14.82 6.48
C MET A 28 -1.30 14.97 7.74
N SER A 29 -1.03 15.98 8.59
CA SER A 29 -1.89 16.31 9.72
C SER A 29 -3.33 16.66 9.32
N TYR A 30 -3.53 17.26 8.15
CA TYR A 30 -4.87 17.56 7.66
C TYR A 30 -5.65 16.27 7.30
N LEU A 31 -4.99 15.24 6.81
CA LEU A 31 -5.62 13.92 6.66
C LEU A 31 -6.08 13.36 8.01
N VAL A 32 -5.26 13.50 9.04
CA VAL A 32 -5.64 13.06 10.39
C VAL A 32 -6.89 13.79 10.85
N ASP A 33 -6.96 15.11 10.67
CA ASP A 33 -8.08 15.95 11.09
C ASP A 33 -9.38 15.53 10.38
N ILE A 34 -9.39 15.47 9.05
CA ILE A 34 -10.60 15.14 8.29
C ILE A 34 -11.12 13.72 8.55
N LEU A 35 -10.23 12.76 8.76
CA LEU A 35 -10.62 11.38 9.04
C LEU A 35 -11.11 11.22 10.49
N THR A 36 -10.50 11.91 11.43
CA THR A 36 -10.97 11.95 12.83
C THR A 36 -12.34 12.60 12.94
N GLU A 37 -12.56 13.72 12.26
CA GLU A 37 -13.88 14.38 12.19
C GLU A 37 -14.96 13.49 11.58
N ALA A 38 -14.59 12.61 10.64
CA ALA A 38 -15.48 11.63 10.04
C ALA A 38 -15.81 10.43 10.94
N GLY A 39 -15.19 10.33 12.12
CA GLY A 39 -15.47 9.31 13.12
C GLY A 39 -14.50 8.14 13.17
N PHE A 40 -13.44 8.14 12.34
CA PHE A 40 -12.39 7.14 12.46
C PHE A 40 -11.57 7.36 13.72
N GLN A 41 -11.12 6.27 14.36
CA GLN A 41 -10.43 6.31 15.63
C GLN A 41 -8.92 6.09 15.45
N TYR A 42 -8.13 6.67 16.36
CA TYR A 42 -6.67 6.53 16.41
C TYR A 42 -5.98 6.78 15.06
N VAL A 43 -6.48 7.80 14.33
CA VAL A 43 -5.95 8.15 13.01
C VAL A 43 -4.55 8.73 13.16
N ARG A 44 -3.61 8.17 12.41
CA ARG A 44 -2.22 8.66 12.32
C ARG A 44 -1.64 8.40 10.94
N THR A 45 -0.59 9.10 10.61
CA THR A 45 0.08 9.01 9.31
C THR A 45 1.58 8.77 9.49
N TYR A 46 2.19 8.21 8.46
CA TYR A 46 3.63 7.99 8.43
C TYR A 46 4.18 8.38 7.06
N ILE A 47 5.11 9.33 7.05
CA ILE A 47 5.76 9.95 5.89
C ILE A 47 4.78 10.54 4.85
N GLN A 48 5.30 11.43 4.00
CA GLN A 48 4.50 12.20 3.04
C GLN A 48 3.96 11.37 1.86
N SER A 49 4.40 10.14 1.69
CA SER A 49 3.94 9.27 0.59
C SER A 49 2.51 8.72 0.74
N GLY A 50 1.81 9.08 1.82
CA GLY A 50 0.40 8.74 2.00
C GLY A 50 0.17 7.37 2.61
N ASN A 51 0.69 7.17 3.81
CA ASN A 51 0.40 5.99 4.63
C ASN A 51 -0.44 6.43 5.83
N ILE A 52 -1.62 5.84 5.96
CA ILE A 52 -2.59 6.13 7.01
C ILE A 52 -2.82 4.87 7.82
N ILE A 53 -2.90 5.04 9.14
CA ILE A 53 -3.27 3.97 10.07
C ILE A 53 -4.49 4.48 10.84
N LEU A 54 -5.52 3.68 10.96
CA LEU A 54 -6.73 4.01 11.71
C LEU A 54 -7.40 2.76 12.26
N GLU A 55 -8.28 2.96 13.23
CA GLU A 55 -9.15 1.90 13.76
C GLU A 55 -10.59 2.13 13.33
N SER A 56 -11.26 1.04 12.95
CA SER A 56 -12.66 1.05 12.52
C SER A 56 -13.29 -0.34 12.68
N ASP A 57 -14.61 -0.37 12.89
CA ASP A 57 -15.45 -1.56 12.83
C ASP A 57 -16.16 -1.74 11.47
N LEU A 58 -15.91 -0.82 10.54
CA LEU A 58 -16.48 -0.88 9.19
C LEU A 58 -15.78 -1.93 8.32
N ALA A 59 -16.49 -2.42 7.31
CA ALA A 59 -15.90 -3.26 6.30
C ALA A 59 -14.87 -2.49 5.48
N ILE A 60 -13.85 -3.18 4.95
CA ILE A 60 -12.77 -2.57 4.17
C ILE A 60 -13.30 -1.73 3.00
N GLU A 61 -14.31 -2.21 2.31
CA GLU A 61 -14.92 -1.49 1.18
C GLU A 61 -15.58 -0.18 1.61
N GLU A 62 -16.25 -0.18 2.76
CA GLU A 62 -16.86 1.03 3.33
C GLU A 62 -15.79 2.04 3.76
N ILE A 63 -14.72 1.58 4.41
CA ILE A 63 -13.56 2.43 4.75
C ILE A 63 -12.97 3.04 3.48
N ARG A 64 -12.76 2.24 2.45
CA ARG A 64 -12.17 2.67 1.18
C ARG A 64 -13.01 3.76 0.53
N GLU A 65 -14.30 3.54 0.42
CA GLU A 65 -15.24 4.50 -0.18
C GLU A 65 -15.28 5.82 0.61
N GLN A 66 -15.41 5.75 1.93
CA GLN A 66 -15.45 6.95 2.78
C GLN A 66 -14.15 7.73 2.73
N VAL A 67 -13.00 7.08 2.86
CA VAL A 67 -11.68 7.73 2.82
C VAL A 67 -11.42 8.37 1.45
N HIS A 68 -11.72 7.65 0.37
CA HIS A 68 -11.59 8.18 -1.00
C HIS A 68 -12.45 9.43 -1.19
N THR A 69 -13.73 9.39 -0.81
CA THR A 69 -14.66 10.50 -0.93
C THR A 69 -14.21 11.70 -0.12
N LEU A 70 -13.80 11.51 1.13
CA LEU A 70 -13.31 12.58 2.00
C LEU A 70 -12.07 13.28 1.44
N ILE A 71 -11.10 12.51 0.95
CA ILE A 71 -9.89 13.08 0.34
C ILE A 71 -10.26 13.88 -0.91
N LYS A 72 -11.13 13.34 -1.74
CA LYS A 72 -11.58 14.02 -2.97
C LYS A 72 -12.34 15.32 -2.68
N GLU A 73 -13.27 15.29 -1.74
CA GLU A 73 -14.08 16.45 -1.39
C GLU A 73 -13.32 17.53 -0.61
N LYS A 74 -12.49 17.12 0.35
CA LYS A 74 -11.80 18.06 1.26
C LYS A 74 -10.45 18.55 0.75
N ILE A 75 -9.75 17.75 -0.06
CA ILE A 75 -8.41 18.07 -0.59
C ILE A 75 -8.46 18.30 -2.10
N GLY A 76 -9.40 17.70 -2.81
CA GLY A 76 -9.48 17.75 -4.27
C GLY A 76 -8.61 16.71 -4.97
N ALA A 77 -7.96 15.83 -4.22
CA ALA A 77 -7.11 14.77 -4.77
C ALA A 77 -7.91 13.50 -5.08
N ASP A 78 -7.76 12.97 -6.28
CA ASP A 78 -8.37 11.70 -6.69
C ASP A 78 -7.33 10.59 -6.60
N LEU A 79 -7.24 9.98 -5.42
CA LEU A 79 -6.22 9.00 -5.08
C LEU A 79 -6.83 7.60 -4.99
N LYS A 80 -6.10 6.62 -5.50
CA LYS A 80 -6.43 5.20 -5.31
C LYS A 80 -5.91 4.72 -3.96
N LEU A 81 -6.59 3.75 -3.38
CA LEU A 81 -6.28 3.24 -2.05
C LEU A 81 -6.15 1.73 -2.07
N VAL A 82 -5.16 1.25 -1.32
CA VAL A 82 -5.04 -0.16 -0.94
C VAL A 82 -5.15 -0.23 0.57
N ILE A 83 -6.08 -1.04 1.07
CA ILE A 83 -6.35 -1.19 2.50
C ILE A 83 -6.13 -2.65 2.91
N LYS A 84 -5.33 -2.84 3.94
CA LYS A 84 -5.09 -4.13 4.58
C LYS A 84 -5.16 -3.95 6.10
N ASN A 85 -5.47 -5.02 6.81
CA ASN A 85 -5.36 -5.00 8.27
C ASN A 85 -3.90 -5.20 8.72
N LYS A 86 -3.63 -4.90 9.98
CA LYS A 86 -2.29 -5.01 10.55
C LYS A 86 -1.75 -6.43 10.52
N SER A 87 -2.60 -7.44 10.67
CA SER A 87 -2.17 -8.84 10.64
C SER A 87 -1.63 -9.27 9.27
N ASP A 88 -2.19 -8.75 8.18
CA ASP A 88 -1.68 -9.00 6.83
C ASP A 88 -0.28 -8.41 6.65
N PHE A 89 -0.06 -7.19 7.15
CA PHE A 89 1.26 -6.56 7.12
C PHE A 89 2.30 -7.35 7.94
N THR A 90 1.90 -7.88 9.09
CA THR A 90 2.77 -8.73 9.91
C THR A 90 3.22 -9.97 9.14
N LYS A 91 2.30 -10.65 8.47
CA LYS A 91 2.61 -11.81 7.63
C LYS A 91 3.53 -11.45 6.46
N ILE A 92 3.26 -10.33 5.78
CA ILE A 92 4.09 -9.83 4.69
C ILE A 92 5.55 -9.64 5.13
N VAL A 93 5.78 -9.04 6.29
CA VAL A 93 7.14 -8.85 6.82
C VAL A 93 7.79 -10.19 7.17
N GLN A 94 7.05 -11.07 7.83
CA GLN A 94 7.56 -12.39 8.26
C GLN A 94 7.87 -13.33 7.08
N GLU A 95 7.12 -13.23 6.00
CA GLU A 95 7.25 -14.09 4.81
C GLU A 95 8.23 -13.53 3.76
N ASN A 96 8.93 -12.43 4.04
CA ASN A 96 9.91 -11.86 3.10
C ASN A 96 10.94 -12.91 2.68
N PRO A 97 11.05 -13.23 1.37
CA PRO A 97 11.94 -14.29 0.88
C PRO A 97 13.40 -13.86 0.74
N PHE A 98 13.69 -12.55 0.77
CA PHE A 98 15.03 -12.01 0.55
C PHE A 98 15.83 -12.00 1.85
N GLY A 99 16.91 -12.76 1.89
CA GLY A 99 17.78 -12.90 3.04
C GLY A 99 18.92 -11.89 3.09
N GLU A 100 19.95 -12.19 3.88
CA GLU A 100 21.07 -11.27 4.19
C GLU A 100 21.93 -10.89 3.00
N HIS A 101 21.89 -11.64 1.90
CA HIS A 101 22.64 -11.33 0.68
C HIS A 101 22.02 -10.20 -0.15
N TYR A 102 20.79 -9.80 0.18
CA TYR A 102 20.10 -8.74 -0.51
C TYR A 102 20.22 -7.42 0.25
N LEU A 103 20.45 -6.33 -0.49
CA LEU A 103 20.47 -5.00 0.13
C LEU A 103 19.08 -4.64 0.63
N TYR A 104 18.93 -4.52 1.93
CA TYR A 104 17.66 -4.28 2.61
C TYR A 104 16.90 -3.06 2.08
N ASP A 105 17.59 -1.96 1.79
CA ASP A 105 17.00 -0.74 1.26
C ASP A 105 16.51 -0.87 -0.21
N ARG A 106 16.75 -2.02 -0.83
CA ARG A 106 16.34 -2.33 -2.21
C ARG A 106 15.22 -3.35 -2.30
N ILE A 107 14.71 -3.81 -1.18
CA ILE A 107 13.56 -4.72 -1.12
C ILE A 107 12.28 -3.87 -1.09
N HIS A 108 11.36 -4.18 -2.00
CA HIS A 108 10.09 -3.48 -2.15
C HIS A 108 8.93 -4.47 -2.10
N ILE A 109 7.80 -3.98 -1.60
CA ILE A 109 6.56 -4.75 -1.48
C ILE A 109 5.54 -4.12 -2.42
N ILE A 110 4.92 -4.95 -3.26
CA ILE A 110 3.78 -4.58 -4.09
C ILE A 110 2.51 -5.06 -3.41
N LEU A 111 1.61 -4.13 -3.18
CA LEU A 111 0.33 -4.35 -2.51
C LEU A 111 -0.82 -3.95 -3.45
N PHE A 112 -1.88 -4.72 -3.42
CA PHE A 112 -3.09 -4.51 -4.21
C PHE A 112 -4.32 -4.97 -3.43
N GLN A 113 -5.49 -4.47 -3.79
CA GLN A 113 -6.73 -4.77 -3.06
C GLN A 113 -7.22 -6.20 -3.34
N ASN A 114 -7.02 -6.68 -4.56
CA ASN A 114 -7.45 -8.01 -4.99
C ASN A 114 -6.67 -9.12 -4.29
N ALA A 115 -7.25 -10.31 -4.22
CA ALA A 115 -6.51 -11.50 -3.80
C ALA A 115 -5.43 -11.84 -4.83
N ILE A 116 -4.21 -12.21 -4.36
CA ILE A 116 -3.09 -12.49 -5.27
C ILE A 116 -3.42 -13.61 -6.27
N GLN A 117 -4.21 -14.59 -5.83
CA GLN A 117 -4.62 -15.72 -6.67
C GLN A 117 -5.53 -15.32 -7.84
N SER A 118 -6.14 -14.13 -7.79
CA SER A 118 -6.97 -13.60 -8.89
C SER A 118 -6.16 -12.92 -10.00
N LEU A 119 -4.87 -12.72 -9.80
CA LEU A 119 -4.00 -12.06 -10.77
C LEU A 119 -3.43 -13.06 -11.79
N PRO A 120 -3.20 -12.64 -13.05
CA PRO A 120 -2.56 -13.46 -14.06
C PRO A 120 -1.05 -13.58 -13.82
N LEU A 121 -0.67 -14.31 -12.77
CA LEU A 121 0.70 -14.42 -12.27
C LEU A 121 1.67 -15.06 -13.29
N GLU A 122 1.16 -15.87 -14.22
CA GLU A 122 1.94 -16.45 -15.30
C GLU A 122 2.61 -15.41 -16.19
N LYS A 123 2.05 -14.20 -16.26
CA LYS A 123 2.63 -13.08 -17.01
C LYS A 123 3.94 -12.55 -16.40
N LEU A 124 4.23 -12.92 -15.15
CA LEU A 124 5.49 -12.58 -14.50
C LEU A 124 6.65 -13.48 -14.91
N ASN A 125 6.39 -14.58 -15.60
CA ASN A 125 7.41 -15.56 -15.99
C ASN A 125 8.22 -15.08 -17.21
N ILE A 126 8.96 -13.99 -17.01
CA ILE A 126 9.90 -13.42 -17.98
C ILE A 126 11.22 -13.08 -17.29
N ASP A 127 12.26 -12.87 -18.09
CA ASP A 127 13.57 -12.42 -17.59
C ASP A 127 13.55 -10.92 -17.27
N TYR A 128 13.81 -10.59 -16.01
CA TYR A 128 13.93 -9.22 -15.50
C TYR A 128 15.40 -8.77 -15.32
N GLY A 129 16.35 -9.61 -15.75
CA GLY A 129 17.77 -9.33 -15.59
C GLY A 129 18.20 -9.40 -14.13
N GLU A 130 18.76 -8.30 -13.61
CA GLU A 130 19.23 -8.23 -12.22
C GLU A 130 18.11 -7.89 -11.21
N GLU A 131 16.93 -7.48 -11.70
CA GLU A 131 15.76 -7.31 -10.85
C GLU A 131 15.10 -8.66 -10.59
N GLU A 132 14.59 -8.84 -9.38
CA GLU A 132 13.93 -10.09 -8.98
C GLU A 132 12.51 -9.83 -8.49
N ILE A 133 11.64 -10.77 -8.75
CA ILE A 133 10.26 -10.78 -8.26
C ILE A 133 9.93 -12.14 -7.65
N CYS A 134 9.37 -12.12 -6.45
CA CYS A 134 8.87 -13.30 -5.77
C CYS A 134 7.39 -13.14 -5.47
N ILE A 135 6.61 -14.19 -5.75
CA ILE A 135 5.17 -14.23 -5.45
C ILE A 135 5.00 -14.70 -4.02
N GLY A 136 4.45 -13.84 -3.16
CA GLY A 136 4.08 -14.18 -1.80
C GLY A 136 2.61 -14.59 -1.67
N ASN A 137 2.17 -14.89 -0.45
CA ASN A 137 0.77 -15.23 -0.17
C ASN A 137 -0.15 -14.00 -0.16
N HIS A 138 0.39 -12.81 0.17
CA HIS A 138 -0.36 -11.57 0.36
C HIS A 138 0.11 -10.41 -0.50
N CYS A 139 1.26 -10.54 -1.14
CA CYS A 139 1.91 -9.47 -1.89
C CYS A 139 2.91 -10.03 -2.91
N LEU A 140 3.48 -9.15 -3.72
CA LEU A 140 4.69 -9.46 -4.49
C LEU A 140 5.88 -8.80 -3.80
N TYR A 141 7.00 -9.51 -3.74
CA TYR A 141 8.28 -8.99 -3.25
C TYR A 141 9.19 -8.70 -4.42
N LEU A 142 9.77 -7.52 -4.44
CA LEU A 142 10.71 -7.09 -5.47
C LEU A 142 12.08 -6.82 -4.86
N TYR A 143 13.12 -7.25 -5.55
CA TYR A 143 14.48 -6.77 -5.33
C TYR A 143 14.88 -5.91 -6.52
N LEU A 144 15.19 -4.64 -6.26
CA LEU A 144 15.48 -3.64 -7.28
C LEU A 144 16.90 -3.06 -7.06
N PRO A 145 17.97 -3.79 -7.44
CA PRO A 145 19.34 -3.33 -7.22
C PRO A 145 19.62 -2.06 -8.02
N ARG A 146 20.44 -1.16 -7.46
CA ARG A 146 20.82 0.10 -8.13
C ARG A 146 21.64 -0.14 -9.39
N THR A 147 22.37 -1.25 -9.42
CA THR A 147 23.24 -1.69 -10.50
C THR A 147 22.49 -2.27 -11.69
N ALA A 148 21.20 -2.56 -11.56
CA ALA A 148 20.42 -3.14 -12.63
C ALA A 148 20.47 -2.28 -13.90
N LYS A 149 20.95 -2.88 -14.99
CA LYS A 149 21.02 -2.26 -16.30
C LYS A 149 19.64 -2.05 -16.92
N ARG A 150 18.73 -3.00 -16.70
CA ARG A 150 17.32 -2.91 -17.07
C ARG A 150 16.50 -2.67 -15.80
N LYS A 151 15.67 -1.64 -15.85
CA LYS A 151 14.73 -1.29 -14.77
C LYS A 151 13.32 -1.41 -15.31
N LYS A 152 12.75 -2.59 -15.22
CA LYS A 152 11.44 -2.91 -15.77
C LYS A 152 10.36 -3.00 -14.69
N LEU A 153 10.71 -3.53 -13.52
CA LEU A 153 9.77 -3.72 -12.42
C LEU A 153 9.46 -2.39 -11.73
N ASN A 154 8.27 -1.88 -11.97
CA ASN A 154 7.73 -0.69 -11.32
C ASN A 154 6.20 -0.77 -11.27
N THR A 155 5.57 0.15 -10.54
CA THR A 155 4.11 0.18 -10.35
C THR A 155 3.37 0.26 -11.67
N ASN A 156 3.76 1.15 -12.57
CA ASN A 156 3.05 1.35 -13.85
C ASN A 156 3.11 0.11 -14.73
N TYR A 157 4.25 -0.55 -14.80
CA TYR A 157 4.40 -1.79 -15.54
C TYR A 157 3.50 -2.90 -15.00
N LEU A 158 3.50 -3.09 -13.67
CA LEU A 158 2.72 -4.14 -13.03
C LEU A 158 1.21 -3.85 -13.08
N GLU A 159 0.79 -2.60 -12.93
CA GLU A 159 -0.61 -2.20 -13.10
C GLU A 159 -1.11 -2.51 -14.51
N LYS A 160 -0.30 -2.18 -15.52
CA LYS A 160 -0.63 -2.49 -16.93
C LYS A 160 -0.66 -4.00 -17.20
N LEU A 161 0.26 -4.75 -16.59
CA LEU A 161 0.36 -6.19 -16.76
C LEU A 161 -0.85 -6.92 -16.16
N PHE A 162 -1.29 -6.50 -14.98
CA PHE A 162 -2.37 -7.16 -14.24
C PHE A 162 -3.75 -6.54 -14.46
N GLY A 163 -3.83 -5.31 -14.92
CA GLY A 163 -5.10 -4.59 -15.08
C GLY A 163 -5.77 -4.21 -13.75
N VAL A 164 -5.00 -4.08 -12.67
CA VAL A 164 -5.47 -3.69 -11.34
C VAL A 164 -4.63 -2.56 -10.76
N ASP A 165 -5.23 -1.78 -9.86
CA ASP A 165 -4.50 -0.76 -9.12
C ASP A 165 -3.62 -1.41 -8.06
N LEU A 166 -2.38 -0.95 -7.97
CA LEU A 166 -1.44 -1.42 -6.96
C LEU A 166 -0.54 -0.27 -6.48
N THR A 167 0.11 -0.50 -5.37
CA THR A 167 1.06 0.44 -4.81
C THR A 167 2.32 -0.26 -4.36
N MET A 168 3.42 0.47 -4.29
CA MET A 168 4.72 -0.04 -3.89
C MET A 168 5.22 0.70 -2.65
N ARG A 169 5.72 -0.05 -1.70
CA ARG A 169 6.43 0.48 -0.53
C ARG A 169 7.73 -0.27 -0.31
N LYS A 170 8.74 0.41 0.20
CA LYS A 170 9.94 -0.26 0.67
C LYS A 170 9.63 -1.13 1.89
N LEU A 171 10.34 -2.23 2.03
CA LEU A 171 10.18 -3.14 3.18
C LEU A 171 10.30 -2.41 4.52
N ASN A 172 11.29 -1.52 4.66
CA ASN A 172 11.47 -0.74 5.89
C ASN A 172 10.27 0.17 6.22
N VAL A 173 9.55 0.67 5.21
CA VAL A 173 8.33 1.47 5.43
C VAL A 173 7.21 0.55 5.94
N VAL A 174 7.05 -0.64 5.35
CA VAL A 174 6.06 -1.63 5.80
C VAL A 174 6.32 -2.04 7.25
N GLU A 175 7.56 -2.31 7.61
CA GLU A 175 7.94 -2.62 9.00
C GLU A 175 7.64 -1.47 9.96
N LYS A 176 7.95 -0.24 9.57
CA LYS A 176 7.67 0.95 10.40
C LYS A 176 6.17 1.17 10.62
N LEU A 177 5.33 0.86 9.65
CA LEU A 177 3.88 0.96 9.80
C LEU A 177 3.32 0.02 10.88
N LEU A 178 3.99 -1.09 11.16
CA LEU A 178 3.61 -2.02 12.23
C LEU A 178 3.90 -1.48 13.63
N THR A 179 4.79 -0.50 13.76
CA THR A 179 5.25 0.07 15.04
C THR A 179 4.68 1.46 15.34
N LYS A 180 3.81 2.00 14.49
CA LYS A 180 3.24 3.36 14.59
C LYS A 180 1.88 3.45 15.31
#